data_b063759401bbaacb21073affb8df2e79
#
_entry.id   b063759401bbaacb21073affb8df2e79
#
_cell.length_a   1.000
_cell.length_b   1.000
_cell.length_c   1.000
_cell.angle_alpha   90.00
_cell.angle_beta   90.00
_cell.angle_gamma   90.00
#
_symmetry.space_group_name_H-M   'P 1'
#
loop_
_entity.id
_entity.type
_entity.pdbx_description
1 polymer ?
#
loop_
_entity_poly.entity_id
_entity_poly.type
_entity_poly.pdbx_seq_one_letter_code
_entity_poly.pdbx_strand_id
1 'polypeptide(L)'
;LLALGGLALHLGLSSASILTTRKTLAQQPATPSCGKQTPPQMEGPFFTPLSPERANLIEPGMKAPRVRIVGHVVDVNCRPIPGALLDFWQTDDLGRYDNKGYLLRGHQYSNAKGEFRLDTLIPGEYPGRTPHFHVKVQHNNGPILTTQLYLPNHPRNTRDFLFDPRLVLASSGPELRFQFVLAS
;
A
#
# COMPACT_ATOMS: atom_id res chain seq x y z
N LEU A 1 -10.10 77.54 41.97
CA LEU A 1 -11.11 76.93 41.11
C LEU A 1 -10.55 75.60 40.69
N LEU A 2 -11.28 74.54 41.10
CA LEU A 2 -10.97 73.15 40.88
C LEU A 2 -11.36 72.72 39.44
N ALA A 3 -10.46 71.98 38.75
CA ALA A 3 -10.77 71.27 37.54
C ALA A 3 -10.65 69.75 37.81
N LEU A 4 -11.76 69.06 37.66
CA LEU A 4 -11.88 67.60 37.75
C LEU A 4 -11.37 66.97 36.46
N GLY A 5 -10.33 66.12 36.56
CA GLY A 5 -9.88 65.25 35.47
C GLY A 5 -10.62 63.91 35.48
N GLY A 6 -11.33 63.62 34.38
CA GLY A 6 -11.99 62.36 34.16
C GLY A 6 -11.03 61.29 33.69
N LEU A 7 -10.96 60.16 34.39
CA LEU A 7 -10.17 58.97 34.03
C LEU A 7 -11.03 58.06 33.15
N ALA A 8 -10.69 57.95 31.87
CA ALA A 8 -11.33 57.02 30.94
C ALA A 8 -10.66 55.64 31.04
N LEU A 9 -11.42 54.65 31.52
CA LEU A 9 -11.02 53.25 31.57
C LEU A 9 -11.24 52.60 30.20
N HIS A 10 -10.17 52.31 29.45
CA HIS A 10 -10.28 51.48 28.25
C HIS A 10 -10.22 50.00 28.62
N LEU A 11 -11.38 49.36 28.55
CA LEU A 11 -11.51 47.90 28.60
C LEU A 11 -11.07 47.32 27.24
N GLY A 12 -9.86 46.80 27.21
CA GLY A 12 -9.36 46.05 26.06
C GLY A 12 -9.99 44.64 26.01
N LEU A 13 -10.89 44.40 25.06
CA LEU A 13 -11.41 43.06 24.72
C LEU A 13 -10.32 42.33 23.94
N SER A 14 -9.60 41.42 24.62
CA SER A 14 -8.72 40.44 23.97
C SER A 14 -9.54 39.34 23.34
N SER A 15 -9.67 39.39 22.03
CA SER A 15 -10.24 38.31 21.23
C SER A 15 -9.25 37.13 21.18
N ALA A 16 -9.44 36.12 22.01
CA ALA A 16 -8.71 34.89 21.91
C ALA A 16 -9.20 34.10 20.68
N SER A 17 -8.42 34.10 19.61
CA SER A 17 -8.66 33.24 18.45
C SER A 17 -8.38 31.77 18.84
N ILE A 18 -9.44 30.99 19.02
CA ILE A 18 -9.35 29.54 19.20
C ILE A 18 -8.98 28.93 17.85
N LEU A 19 -7.70 28.64 17.66
CA LEU A 19 -7.21 27.83 16.55
C LEU A 19 -7.70 26.38 16.76
N THR A 20 -8.82 26.05 16.14
CA THR A 20 -9.31 24.66 16.09
C THR A 20 -8.42 23.87 15.14
N THR A 21 -7.42 23.19 15.67
CA THR A 21 -6.61 22.25 14.91
C THR A 21 -7.52 21.10 14.50
N ARG A 22 -8.01 21.13 13.27
CA ARG A 22 -8.67 19.95 12.65
C ARG A 22 -7.62 18.87 12.52
N LYS A 23 -7.64 17.91 13.45
CA LYS A 23 -6.92 16.65 13.33
C LYS A 23 -7.52 15.93 12.12
N THR A 24 -6.84 15.98 10.98
CA THR A 24 -7.18 15.16 9.84
C THR A 24 -6.99 13.72 10.29
N LEU A 25 -8.09 13.01 10.53
CA LEU A 25 -8.06 11.57 10.76
C LEU A 25 -7.50 10.97 9.48
N ALA A 26 -6.24 10.53 9.52
CA ALA A 26 -5.66 9.73 8.47
C ALA A 26 -6.58 8.51 8.29
N GLN A 27 -7.20 8.41 7.12
CA GLN A 27 -8.09 7.32 6.78
C GLN A 27 -7.25 6.04 6.82
N GLN A 28 -7.47 5.19 7.83
CA GLN A 28 -6.80 3.89 7.89
C GLN A 28 -7.19 3.13 6.61
N PRO A 29 -6.19 2.58 5.89
CA PRO A 29 -6.48 1.76 4.72
C PRO A 29 -7.38 0.61 5.16
N ALA A 30 -8.48 0.43 4.44
CA ALA A 30 -9.40 -0.68 4.67
C ALA A 30 -8.77 -1.95 4.08
N THR A 31 -7.82 -2.56 4.80
CA THR A 31 -7.33 -3.90 4.47
C THR A 31 -8.53 -4.83 4.30
N PRO A 32 -8.59 -5.68 3.26
CA PRO A 32 -9.69 -6.62 3.09
C PRO A 32 -9.93 -7.40 4.39
N SER A 33 -11.12 -7.27 4.94
CA SER A 33 -11.54 -8.06 6.10
C SER A 33 -12.09 -9.39 5.61
N CYS A 34 -11.94 -10.43 6.39
CA CYS A 34 -12.57 -11.73 6.10
C CYS A 34 -14.06 -11.57 5.78
N GLY A 35 -14.58 -12.45 4.96
CA GLY A 35 -15.95 -12.35 4.42
C GLY A 35 -16.05 -11.61 3.08
N LYS A 36 -15.02 -10.86 2.67
CA LYS A 36 -14.97 -10.21 1.37
C LYS A 36 -13.66 -10.53 0.68
N GLN A 37 -13.75 -11.05 -0.54
CA GLN A 37 -12.58 -11.35 -1.35
C GLN A 37 -11.79 -10.08 -1.67
N THR A 38 -10.47 -10.25 -1.78
CA THR A 38 -9.61 -9.19 -2.31
C THR A 38 -10.06 -8.81 -3.73
N PRO A 39 -10.27 -7.52 -4.03
CA PRO A 39 -10.69 -7.09 -5.36
C PRO A 39 -9.66 -7.46 -6.42
N PRO A 40 -10.08 -8.04 -7.57
CA PRO A 40 -9.20 -8.19 -8.71
C PRO A 40 -8.94 -6.85 -9.40
N GLN A 41 -7.80 -6.75 -10.06
CA GLN A 41 -7.45 -5.65 -10.95
C GLN A 41 -6.78 -6.16 -12.22
N MET A 42 -6.63 -5.25 -13.22
CA MET A 42 -5.98 -5.63 -14.48
C MET A 42 -4.51 -6.03 -14.25
N GLU A 43 -4.11 -7.05 -15.01
CA GLU A 43 -2.72 -7.49 -15.05
C GLU A 43 -1.77 -6.43 -15.64
N GLY A 44 -2.28 -5.71 -16.63
CA GLY A 44 -1.44 -4.83 -17.45
C GLY A 44 -0.57 -5.62 -18.46
N PRO A 45 0.22 -4.93 -19.30
CA PRO A 45 0.96 -5.56 -20.37
C PRO A 45 2.37 -6.06 -19.96
N PHE A 46 2.74 -5.97 -18.69
CA PHE A 46 4.12 -6.18 -18.26
C PHE A 46 4.33 -7.43 -17.39
N PHE A 47 3.35 -8.31 -17.29
CA PHE A 47 3.54 -9.59 -16.62
C PHE A 47 4.48 -10.48 -17.44
N THR A 48 5.44 -11.12 -16.76
CA THR A 48 6.34 -12.13 -17.36
C THR A 48 6.22 -13.40 -16.52
N PRO A 49 5.75 -14.50 -17.09
CA PRO A 49 5.62 -15.77 -16.38
C PRO A 49 6.98 -16.37 -16.03
N LEU A 50 6.98 -17.39 -15.15
CA LEU A 50 8.19 -18.13 -14.74
C LEU A 50 9.21 -17.26 -14.01
N SER A 51 8.75 -16.31 -13.20
CA SER A 51 9.64 -15.54 -12.34
C SER A 51 10.44 -16.47 -11.40
N PRO A 52 11.65 -16.10 -10.98
CA PRO A 52 12.42 -16.92 -10.04
C PRO A 52 11.74 -16.98 -8.67
N GLU A 53 11.89 -18.10 -7.96
CA GLU A 53 11.42 -18.22 -6.58
C GLU A 53 12.33 -17.40 -5.66
N ARG A 54 11.81 -16.26 -5.21
CA ARG A 54 12.50 -15.35 -4.29
C ARG A 54 11.53 -14.38 -3.61
N ALA A 55 11.71 -14.17 -2.31
CA ALA A 55 10.98 -13.17 -1.53
C ALA A 55 11.74 -11.83 -1.41
N ASN A 56 13.00 -11.79 -1.82
CA ASN A 56 13.80 -10.57 -1.86
C ASN A 56 14.09 -10.19 -3.33
N LEU A 57 13.52 -9.07 -3.76
CA LEU A 57 13.70 -8.57 -5.13
C LEU A 57 14.82 -7.52 -5.24
N ILE A 58 15.49 -7.21 -4.13
CA ILE A 58 16.56 -6.20 -4.09
C ILE A 58 17.86 -6.84 -4.58
N GLU A 59 18.43 -6.27 -5.64
CA GLU A 59 19.70 -6.71 -6.18
C GLU A 59 20.86 -5.76 -5.78
N PRO A 60 22.12 -6.23 -5.81
CA PRO A 60 23.29 -5.39 -5.53
C PRO A 60 23.30 -4.14 -6.42
N GLY A 61 23.61 -2.99 -5.84
CA GLY A 61 23.69 -1.71 -6.55
C GLY A 61 22.39 -0.91 -6.62
N MET A 62 21.24 -1.49 -6.26
CA MET A 62 19.98 -0.74 -6.15
C MET A 62 20.01 0.25 -4.97
N LYS A 63 19.74 1.54 -5.24
CA LYS A 63 19.84 2.63 -4.25
C LYS A 63 18.49 3.21 -3.84
N ALA A 64 17.38 2.83 -4.52
CA ALA A 64 16.06 3.32 -4.19
C ALA A 64 15.63 2.96 -2.76
N PRO A 65 14.70 3.71 -2.16
CA PRO A 65 14.16 3.40 -0.84
C PRO A 65 13.60 1.98 -0.78
N ARG A 66 13.99 1.25 0.25
CA ARG A 66 13.56 -0.14 0.48
C ARG A 66 12.26 -0.18 1.25
N VAL A 67 11.47 -1.20 0.97
CA VAL A 67 10.24 -1.47 1.69
C VAL A 67 10.09 -2.97 1.93
N ARG A 68 9.52 -3.33 3.06
CA ARG A 68 9.08 -4.69 3.38
C ARG A 68 7.57 -4.73 3.41
N ILE A 69 7.00 -5.67 2.66
CA ILE A 69 5.58 -5.97 2.70
C ILE A 69 5.43 -7.35 3.34
N VAL A 70 4.59 -7.43 4.37
CA VAL A 70 4.27 -8.68 5.06
C VAL A 70 2.76 -8.87 5.11
N GLY A 71 2.30 -10.09 5.24
CA GLY A 71 0.87 -10.31 5.38
C GLY A 71 0.50 -11.77 5.37
N HIS A 72 -0.80 -12.00 5.12
CA HIS A 72 -1.39 -13.33 5.13
C HIS A 72 -2.20 -13.56 3.86
N VAL A 73 -2.25 -14.82 3.46
CA VAL A 73 -3.24 -15.33 2.50
C VAL A 73 -4.24 -16.17 3.31
N VAL A 74 -5.52 -15.79 3.24
CA VAL A 74 -6.61 -16.45 3.97
C VAL A 74 -7.80 -16.72 3.06
N ASP A 75 -8.69 -17.61 3.47
CA ASP A 75 -9.99 -17.78 2.84
C ASP A 75 -11.03 -16.76 3.38
N VAL A 76 -12.23 -16.77 2.84
CA VAL A 76 -13.35 -15.90 3.28
C VAL A 76 -13.76 -16.09 4.73
N ASN A 77 -13.37 -17.21 5.36
CA ASN A 77 -13.63 -17.53 6.78
C ASN A 77 -12.43 -17.20 7.68
N CYS A 78 -11.45 -16.45 7.19
CA CYS A 78 -10.19 -16.14 7.90
C CYS A 78 -9.27 -17.31 8.17
N ARG A 79 -9.46 -18.46 7.55
CA ARG A 79 -8.56 -19.59 7.72
C ARG A 79 -7.31 -19.36 6.88
N PRO A 80 -6.11 -19.52 7.46
CA PRO A 80 -4.86 -19.42 6.72
C PRO A 80 -4.81 -20.38 5.54
N ILE A 81 -4.27 -19.93 4.42
CA ILE A 81 -4.03 -20.76 3.22
C ILE A 81 -2.52 -20.97 3.09
N PRO A 82 -1.99 -22.13 3.51
CA PRO A 82 -0.59 -22.48 3.30
C PRO A 82 -0.33 -22.85 1.83
N GLY A 83 0.89 -22.61 1.35
CA GLY A 83 1.30 -22.96 0.01
C GLY A 83 0.63 -22.18 -1.12
N ALA A 84 -0.03 -21.06 -0.81
CA ALA A 84 -0.52 -20.16 -1.86
C ALA A 84 0.68 -19.53 -2.59
N LEU A 85 0.67 -19.62 -3.92
CA LEU A 85 1.64 -18.92 -4.79
C LEU A 85 1.34 -17.42 -4.79
N LEU A 86 2.37 -16.60 -4.58
CA LEU A 86 2.31 -15.14 -4.75
C LEU A 86 3.42 -14.75 -5.73
N ASP A 87 3.06 -14.26 -6.91
CA ASP A 87 3.99 -13.82 -7.96
C ASP A 87 3.92 -12.31 -8.10
N PHE A 88 5.00 -11.62 -7.71
CA PHE A 88 5.09 -10.16 -7.64
C PHE A 88 5.88 -9.58 -8.80
N TRP A 89 5.45 -8.42 -9.32
CA TRP A 89 6.22 -7.60 -10.24
C TRP A 89 5.93 -6.12 -10.07
N GLN A 90 6.91 -5.29 -10.36
CA GLN A 90 6.82 -3.84 -10.20
C GLN A 90 7.80 -3.10 -11.11
N THR A 91 7.68 -1.78 -11.16
CA THR A 91 8.67 -0.90 -11.77
C THR A 91 9.91 -0.73 -10.89
N ASP A 92 11.03 -0.29 -11.49
CA ASP A 92 12.14 0.30 -10.77
C ASP A 92 11.75 1.70 -10.19
N ASP A 93 12.66 2.38 -9.52
CA ASP A 93 12.48 3.72 -8.95
C ASP A 93 12.28 4.82 -10.01
N LEU A 94 12.56 4.54 -11.26
CA LEU A 94 12.33 5.43 -12.40
C LEU A 94 11.03 5.12 -13.17
N GLY A 95 10.19 4.23 -12.65
CA GLY A 95 8.92 3.86 -13.27
C GLY A 95 9.04 2.92 -14.47
N ARG A 96 10.13 2.16 -14.61
CA ARG A 96 10.38 1.26 -15.76
C ARG A 96 10.22 -0.20 -15.36
N TYR A 97 9.52 -0.97 -16.19
CA TYR A 97 9.47 -2.43 -16.05
C TYR A 97 10.63 -3.10 -16.76
N ASP A 98 11.23 -4.11 -16.15
CA ASP A 98 12.12 -5.03 -16.87
C ASP A 98 11.28 -6.00 -17.72
N ASN A 99 11.31 -5.81 -19.03
CA ASN A 99 10.59 -6.65 -19.99
C ASN A 99 11.50 -7.65 -20.71
N LYS A 100 12.76 -7.81 -20.26
CA LYS A 100 13.75 -8.74 -20.85
C LYS A 100 14.20 -9.80 -19.86
N GLY A 101 14.16 -9.49 -18.58
CA GLY A 101 14.59 -10.36 -17.49
C GLY A 101 13.58 -10.39 -16.36
N TYR A 102 14.09 -10.59 -15.15
CA TYR A 102 13.28 -10.73 -13.94
C TYR A 102 13.66 -9.72 -12.85
N LEU A 103 14.18 -8.54 -13.23
CA LEU A 103 14.46 -7.50 -12.26
C LEU A 103 13.15 -7.06 -11.58
N LEU A 104 13.15 -7.00 -10.25
CA LEU A 104 11.98 -6.66 -9.42
C LEU A 104 10.75 -7.56 -9.73
N ARG A 105 11.02 -8.83 -10.04
CA ARG A 105 10.05 -9.91 -10.25
C ARG A 105 10.44 -11.12 -9.43
N GLY A 106 9.47 -11.81 -8.87
CA GLY A 106 9.73 -13.04 -8.15
C GLY A 106 8.47 -13.60 -7.52
N HIS A 107 8.45 -14.92 -7.39
CA HIS A 107 7.36 -15.59 -6.70
C HIS A 107 7.83 -16.24 -5.41
N GLN A 108 6.89 -16.53 -4.55
CA GLN A 108 7.06 -17.23 -3.29
C GLN A 108 5.78 -17.98 -2.92
N TYR A 109 5.87 -18.80 -1.90
CA TYR A 109 4.71 -19.50 -1.35
C TYR A 109 4.46 -19.05 0.09
N SER A 110 3.18 -18.92 0.46
CA SER A 110 2.82 -18.69 1.85
C SER A 110 3.22 -19.87 2.73
N ASN A 111 3.66 -19.58 3.95
CA ASN A 111 4.07 -20.62 4.91
C ASN A 111 2.86 -21.38 5.52
N ALA A 112 3.11 -22.29 6.47
CA ALA A 112 2.08 -23.09 7.13
C ALA A 112 1.01 -22.25 7.87
N LYS A 113 1.29 -20.97 8.15
CA LYS A 113 0.35 -20.02 8.76
C LYS A 113 -0.30 -19.08 7.74
N GLY A 114 -0.10 -19.32 6.43
CA GLY A 114 -0.55 -18.43 5.37
C GLY A 114 0.27 -17.14 5.26
N GLU A 115 1.38 -17.00 5.97
CA GLU A 115 2.18 -15.76 5.99
C GLU A 115 3.08 -15.67 4.75
N PHE A 116 3.28 -14.45 4.25
CA PHE A 116 4.24 -14.11 3.22
C PHE A 116 5.05 -12.88 3.60
N ARG A 117 6.21 -12.71 2.97
CA ARG A 117 7.08 -11.53 3.13
C ARG A 117 7.73 -11.19 1.80
N LEU A 118 7.72 -9.92 1.44
CA LEU A 118 8.40 -9.37 0.27
C LEU A 118 9.34 -8.25 0.70
N ASP A 119 10.63 -8.39 0.42
CA ASP A 119 11.61 -7.30 0.53
C ASP A 119 11.83 -6.73 -0.88
N THR A 120 11.54 -5.45 -1.07
CA THR A 120 11.64 -4.80 -2.38
C THR A 120 11.95 -3.30 -2.27
N LEU A 121 11.85 -2.58 -3.37
CA LEU A 121 11.99 -1.12 -3.44
C LEU A 121 10.63 -0.45 -3.53
N ILE A 122 10.57 0.82 -3.15
CA ILE A 122 9.43 1.67 -3.50
C ILE A 122 9.40 1.81 -5.03
N PRO A 123 8.31 1.42 -5.72
CA PRO A 123 8.20 1.57 -7.17
C PRO A 123 8.20 3.04 -7.57
N GLY A 124 8.79 3.36 -8.71
CA GLY A 124 8.63 4.66 -9.35
C GLY A 124 7.26 4.81 -10.01
N GLU A 125 6.95 6.05 -10.36
CA GLU A 125 5.70 6.38 -11.05
C GLU A 125 5.76 5.93 -12.53
N TYR A 126 4.85 5.07 -12.93
CA TYR A 126 4.61 4.77 -14.33
C TYR A 126 3.63 5.82 -14.92
N PRO A 127 3.77 6.26 -16.18
CA PRO A 127 2.93 7.31 -16.76
C PRO A 127 1.43 7.07 -16.55
N GLY A 128 0.76 8.04 -15.92
CA GLY A 128 -0.68 7.98 -15.62
C GLY A 128 -1.07 7.13 -14.42
N ARG A 129 -0.11 6.46 -13.75
CA ARG A 129 -0.36 5.55 -12.64
C ARG A 129 0.34 6.01 -11.35
N THR A 130 -0.29 5.79 -10.23
CA THR A 130 0.38 5.90 -8.92
C THR A 130 1.36 4.73 -8.73
N PRO A 131 2.43 4.85 -7.92
CA PRO A 131 3.29 3.71 -7.57
C PRO A 131 2.48 2.54 -7.01
N HIS A 132 2.70 1.36 -7.54
CA HIS A 132 1.96 0.15 -7.16
C HIS A 132 2.81 -1.10 -7.34
N PHE A 133 2.41 -2.15 -6.63
CA PHE A 133 2.97 -3.50 -6.74
C PHE A 133 1.92 -4.39 -7.38
N HIS A 134 2.25 -5.07 -8.44
CA HIS A 134 1.40 -6.11 -8.99
C HIS A 134 1.61 -7.42 -8.27
N VAL A 135 0.55 -8.23 -8.19
CA VAL A 135 0.64 -9.58 -7.65
C VAL A 135 -0.42 -10.49 -8.25
N LYS A 136 -0.01 -11.73 -8.53
CA LYS A 136 -0.93 -12.86 -8.74
C LYS A 136 -0.90 -13.73 -7.52
N VAL A 137 -2.07 -14.12 -7.03
CA VAL A 137 -2.18 -15.05 -5.90
C VAL A 137 -3.02 -16.24 -6.33
N GLN A 138 -2.51 -17.45 -6.10
CA GLN A 138 -3.22 -18.70 -6.48
C GLN A 138 -3.01 -19.77 -5.42
N HIS A 139 -4.04 -20.55 -5.15
CA HIS A 139 -3.97 -21.72 -4.29
C HIS A 139 -4.50 -22.95 -5.01
N ASN A 140 -3.75 -24.05 -4.98
CA ASN A 140 -4.16 -25.39 -5.46
C ASN A 140 -4.79 -25.40 -6.86
N ASN A 141 -4.20 -24.79 -7.85
CA ASN A 141 -4.76 -24.69 -9.20
C ASN A 141 -6.17 -24.05 -9.27
N GLY A 142 -6.61 -23.40 -8.20
CA GLY A 142 -7.84 -22.62 -8.16
C GLY A 142 -7.75 -21.32 -9.00
N PRO A 143 -8.78 -20.49 -8.93
CA PRO A 143 -8.79 -19.22 -9.64
C PRO A 143 -7.60 -18.33 -9.25
N ILE A 144 -6.99 -17.70 -10.25
CA ILE A 144 -5.91 -16.74 -10.03
C ILE A 144 -6.52 -15.38 -9.68
N LEU A 145 -6.18 -14.85 -8.51
CA LEU A 145 -6.41 -13.46 -8.18
C LEU A 145 -5.27 -12.63 -8.77
N THR A 146 -5.54 -11.82 -9.78
CA THR A 146 -4.62 -10.77 -10.22
C THR A 146 -5.06 -9.44 -9.62
N THR A 147 -4.14 -8.75 -8.92
CA THR A 147 -4.46 -7.47 -8.28
C THR A 147 -3.23 -6.56 -8.17
N GLN A 148 -3.42 -5.39 -7.58
CA GLN A 148 -2.37 -4.40 -7.36
C GLN A 148 -2.44 -3.91 -5.90
N LEU A 149 -1.29 -3.58 -5.31
CA LEU A 149 -1.22 -2.98 -3.98
C LEU A 149 -0.68 -1.56 -4.09
N TYR A 150 -1.24 -0.64 -3.32
CA TYR A 150 -0.92 0.77 -3.36
C TYR A 150 -0.25 1.25 -2.08
N LEU A 151 0.67 2.22 -2.23
CA LEU A 151 1.31 2.86 -1.08
C LEU A 151 0.29 3.71 -0.30
N PRO A 152 0.34 3.69 1.03
CA PRO A 152 -0.52 4.55 1.84
C PRO A 152 -0.16 6.04 1.65
N ASN A 153 -1.18 6.90 1.66
CA ASN A 153 -1.04 8.36 1.61
C ASN A 153 -0.27 8.92 0.40
N HIS A 154 -0.10 8.13 -0.67
CA HIS A 154 0.57 8.64 -1.87
C HIS A 154 -0.33 9.68 -2.57
N PRO A 155 0.19 10.89 -2.91
CA PRO A 155 -0.63 12.01 -3.40
C PRO A 155 -1.27 11.74 -4.77
N ARG A 156 -0.75 10.78 -5.54
CA ARG A 156 -1.31 10.39 -6.85
C ARG A 156 -2.39 9.34 -6.77
N ASN A 157 -2.64 8.71 -5.62
CA ASN A 157 -3.66 7.67 -5.50
C ASN A 157 -5.02 8.14 -6.04
N THR A 158 -5.45 9.34 -5.67
CA THR A 158 -6.74 9.89 -6.11
C THR A 158 -6.78 10.32 -7.58
N ARG A 159 -5.64 10.31 -8.29
CA ARG A 159 -5.55 10.67 -9.71
C ARG A 159 -5.39 9.46 -10.62
N ASP A 160 -5.20 8.28 -10.05
CA ASP A 160 -5.09 7.01 -10.78
C ASP A 160 -6.48 6.39 -10.94
N PHE A 161 -6.93 6.20 -12.17
CA PHE A 161 -8.27 5.68 -12.46
C PHE A 161 -8.47 4.21 -12.07
N LEU A 162 -7.38 3.48 -11.80
CA LEU A 162 -7.43 2.10 -11.29
C LEU A 162 -7.30 2.02 -9.77
N PHE A 163 -7.06 3.14 -9.10
CA PHE A 163 -6.88 3.14 -7.65
C PHE A 163 -8.11 2.62 -6.92
N ASP A 164 -7.89 1.61 -6.06
CA ASP A 164 -8.91 1.09 -5.17
C ASP A 164 -8.42 1.22 -3.72
N PRO A 165 -9.11 2.00 -2.86
CA PRO A 165 -8.69 2.19 -1.48
C PRO A 165 -8.66 0.90 -0.65
N ARG A 166 -9.36 -0.17 -1.07
CA ARG A 166 -9.33 -1.49 -0.43
C ARG A 166 -8.00 -2.22 -0.63
N LEU A 167 -7.20 -1.77 -1.59
CA LEU A 167 -5.90 -2.37 -1.97
C LEU A 167 -4.72 -1.54 -1.43
N VAL A 168 -4.97 -0.58 -0.57
CA VAL A 168 -3.92 0.22 0.07
C VAL A 168 -3.27 -0.58 1.19
N LEU A 169 -1.95 -0.63 1.17
CA LEU A 169 -1.14 -1.23 2.21
C LEU A 169 -1.30 -0.48 3.54
N ALA A 170 -1.46 -1.21 4.62
CA ALA A 170 -1.50 -0.64 5.96
C ALA A 170 -0.07 -0.42 6.49
N SER A 171 0.21 0.76 7.04
CA SER A 171 1.50 1.02 7.71
C SER A 171 1.52 0.36 9.09
N SER A 172 2.60 -0.35 9.40
CA SER A 172 2.82 -0.97 10.70
C SER A 172 4.30 -0.85 11.07
N GLY A 173 4.65 0.25 11.74
CA GLY A 173 6.06 0.57 12.02
C GLY A 173 6.86 0.71 10.70
N PRO A 174 7.99 -0.02 10.57
CA PRO A 174 8.82 0.03 9.36
C PRO A 174 8.30 -0.85 8.21
N GLU A 175 7.21 -1.60 8.43
CA GLU A 175 6.65 -2.54 7.47
C GLU A 175 5.31 -2.06 6.92
N LEU A 176 5.01 -2.50 5.70
CA LEU A 176 3.69 -2.39 5.11
C LEU A 176 2.98 -3.75 5.19
N ARG A 177 1.67 -3.75 5.43
CA ARG A 177 0.89 -4.98 5.64
C ARG A 177 -0.27 -5.09 4.68
N PHE A 178 -0.55 -6.33 4.26
CA PHE A 178 -1.73 -6.65 3.47
C PHE A 178 -2.24 -8.06 3.78
N GLN A 179 -3.55 -8.26 3.71
CA GLN A 179 -4.18 -9.57 3.79
C GLN A 179 -4.89 -9.87 2.48
N PHE A 180 -4.47 -10.94 1.80
CA PHE A 180 -5.19 -11.46 0.66
C PHE A 180 -6.29 -12.40 1.14
N VAL A 181 -7.52 -12.18 0.68
CA VAL A 181 -8.67 -13.05 0.94
C VAL A 181 -9.07 -13.70 -0.38
N LEU A 182 -8.87 -15.01 -0.50
CA LEU A 182 -9.20 -15.77 -1.69
C LEU A 182 -10.61 -16.36 -1.61
N ALA A 183 -11.19 -16.67 -2.77
CA ALA A 183 -12.35 -17.55 -2.86
C ALA A 183 -12.00 -18.91 -2.25
N SER A 184 -12.95 -19.53 -1.58
CA SER A 184 -12.85 -20.90 -1.05
C SER A 184 -12.97 -21.91 -2.17
#